data_0d0d02b9ee2bd7c2864a2fd084a03f95
#
_entry.id   0d0d02b9ee2bd7c2864a2fd084a03f95
#
_cell.length_a   1.000
_cell.length_b   1.000
_cell.length_c   1.000
_cell.angle_alpha   90.00
_cell.angle_beta   90.00
_cell.angle_gamma   90.00
#
_symmetry.space_group_name_H-M   'P 1'
#
loop_
_entity.id
_entity.type
_entity.pdbx_description
1 polymer ?
#
loop_
_entity_poly.entity_id
_entity_poly.type
_entity_poly.pdbx_seq_one_letter_code
_entity_poly.pdbx_strand_id
1 'polypeptide(L)'
;FLMEQGVDVVVGGHPHILQPYGRMSDDNGHNMLIFYSLGNFVSTQETLTGLLEGMAQFTIQKSTLNGKSTIEILDPTVKPMVMHYNKDQGVFNPYMLEDYTEELASQHGVKDILGDEFTLARLQDKFKEIMSMNVEPSTRTDLLGVTFDYELNMLDSSGNIVEDNWSV
;
A
#
# COMPACT_ATOMS: atom_id res chain seq x y z
N PHE A 1 -18.01 4.03 7.66
CA PHE A 1 -17.89 5.45 8.00
C PHE A 1 -17.50 6.30 6.79
N LEU A 2 -16.28 6.17 6.21
CA LEU A 2 -15.83 7.05 5.11
C LEU A 2 -16.78 6.98 3.89
N MET A 3 -17.25 5.80 3.54
CA MET A 3 -18.23 5.60 2.47
C MET A 3 -19.56 6.32 2.78
N GLU A 4 -20.06 6.24 4.01
CA GLU A 4 -21.27 6.94 4.46
C GLU A 4 -21.13 8.46 4.41
N GLN A 5 -19.90 8.97 4.46
CA GLN A 5 -19.58 10.39 4.29
C GLN A 5 -19.42 10.80 2.83
N GLY A 6 -19.62 9.87 1.87
CA GLY A 6 -19.53 10.15 0.43
C GLY A 6 -18.10 10.25 -0.09
N VAL A 7 -17.13 9.58 0.56
CA VAL A 7 -15.75 9.53 0.07
C VAL A 7 -15.65 8.55 -1.10
N ASP A 8 -15.15 9.02 -2.24
CA ASP A 8 -14.99 8.21 -3.47
C ASP A 8 -13.65 7.50 -3.55
N VAL A 9 -12.59 8.07 -2.97
CA VAL A 9 -11.23 7.49 -3.00
C VAL A 9 -10.55 7.64 -1.65
N VAL A 10 -9.94 6.55 -1.19
CA VAL A 10 -9.09 6.51 0.01
C VAL A 10 -7.69 6.09 -0.40
N VAL A 11 -6.69 6.82 0.08
CA VAL A 11 -5.26 6.48 -0.09
C VAL A 11 -4.64 6.35 1.29
N GLY A 12 -4.28 5.13 1.66
CA GLY A 12 -3.64 4.79 2.92
C GLY A 12 -2.11 4.68 2.81
N GLY A 13 -1.45 4.70 3.96
CA GLY A 13 0.02 4.59 4.05
C GLY A 13 0.51 4.14 5.42
N HIS A 14 -0.38 4.06 6.43
CA HIS A 14 0.00 3.80 7.82
C HIS A 14 0.78 2.50 8.08
N PRO A 15 0.50 1.37 7.42
CA PRO A 15 1.28 0.14 7.63
C PRO A 15 2.75 0.22 7.21
N HIS A 16 3.14 1.27 6.47
CA HIS A 16 4.51 1.46 5.96
C HIS A 16 5.03 0.32 5.06
N ILE A 17 4.12 -0.49 4.53
CA ILE A 17 4.36 -1.52 3.51
C ILE A 17 3.31 -1.40 2.41
N LEU A 18 3.67 -1.79 1.20
CA LEU A 18 2.73 -1.82 0.09
C LEU A 18 1.63 -2.87 0.35
N GLN A 19 0.39 -2.47 0.15
CA GLN A 19 -0.80 -3.32 0.22
C GLN A 19 -1.59 -3.23 -1.09
N PRO A 20 -2.46 -4.22 -1.41
CA PRO A 20 -3.29 -4.16 -2.60
C PRO A 20 -4.30 -3.00 -2.54
N TYR A 21 -5.03 -2.81 -3.63
CA TYR A 21 -6.16 -1.89 -3.68
C TYR A 21 -7.43 -2.64 -4.05
N GLY A 22 -8.57 -2.06 -3.76
CA GLY A 22 -9.86 -2.67 -4.03
C GLY A 22 -10.98 -1.65 -4.08
N ARG A 23 -12.22 -2.13 -4.27
CA ARG A 23 -13.43 -1.30 -4.23
C ARG A 23 -14.39 -1.83 -3.18
N MET A 24 -15.05 -0.91 -2.50
CA MET A 24 -16.21 -1.20 -1.66
C MET A 24 -17.44 -0.55 -2.29
N SER A 25 -18.58 -1.22 -2.18
CA SER A 25 -19.86 -0.70 -2.62
C SER A 25 -20.86 -0.72 -1.47
N ASP A 26 -21.71 0.29 -1.38
CA ASP A 26 -22.85 0.30 -0.46
C ASP A 26 -24.15 -0.15 -1.15
N ASP A 27 -25.20 -0.29 -0.35
CA ASP A 27 -26.52 -0.70 -0.84
C ASP A 27 -27.19 0.36 -1.75
N ASN A 28 -26.66 1.59 -1.79
CA ASN A 28 -27.15 2.68 -2.62
C ASN A 28 -26.43 2.77 -3.97
N GLY A 29 -25.45 1.88 -4.22
CA GLY A 29 -24.66 1.82 -5.44
C GLY A 29 -23.48 2.80 -5.46
N HIS A 30 -23.14 3.43 -4.35
CA HIS A 30 -21.90 4.19 -4.22
C HIS A 30 -20.70 3.25 -4.19
N ASN A 31 -19.67 3.56 -4.96
CA ASN A 31 -18.44 2.77 -5.08
C ASN A 31 -17.24 3.58 -4.64
N MET A 32 -16.57 3.14 -3.59
CA MET A 32 -15.37 3.77 -3.07
C MET A 32 -14.13 2.95 -3.47
N LEU A 33 -13.14 3.60 -4.10
CA LEU A 33 -11.83 3.02 -4.40
C LEU A 33 -10.91 3.19 -3.18
N ILE A 34 -10.23 2.10 -2.80
CA ILE A 34 -9.34 2.10 -1.63
C ILE A 34 -7.97 1.58 -2.03
N PHE A 35 -6.94 2.39 -1.89
CA PHE A 35 -5.54 1.96 -1.82
C PHE A 35 -5.20 1.80 -0.34
N TYR A 36 -5.13 0.55 0.16
CA TYR A 36 -5.00 0.28 1.60
C TYR A 36 -3.69 0.80 2.17
N SER A 37 -2.58 0.62 1.45
CA SER A 37 -1.32 1.29 1.74
C SER A 37 -0.44 1.35 0.50
N LEU A 38 0.16 2.50 0.26
CA LEU A 38 1.16 2.69 -0.80
C LEU A 38 2.60 2.48 -0.30
N GLY A 39 2.77 2.13 0.98
CA GLY A 39 4.09 2.01 1.59
C GLY A 39 4.70 3.37 1.94
N ASN A 40 6.01 3.42 1.92
CA ASN A 40 6.79 4.63 2.19
C ASN A 40 7.22 5.31 0.88
N PHE A 41 7.23 6.64 0.83
CA PHE A 41 7.81 7.33 -0.33
C PHE A 41 9.32 7.53 -0.17
N VAL A 42 9.77 7.87 1.03
CA VAL A 42 11.19 7.95 1.40
C VAL A 42 11.36 7.31 2.78
N SER A 43 12.21 6.29 2.88
CA SER A 43 12.49 5.59 4.12
C SER A 43 13.86 4.93 4.12
N THR A 44 14.27 4.43 5.28
CA THR A 44 15.47 3.59 5.42
C THR A 44 15.09 2.23 6.00
N GLN A 45 13.95 1.71 5.58
CA GLN A 45 13.51 0.35 5.94
C GLN A 45 14.53 -0.70 5.50
N GLU A 46 14.63 -1.77 6.28
CA GLU A 46 15.63 -2.83 6.10
C GLU A 46 15.00 -4.16 5.70
N THR A 47 13.78 -4.12 5.16
CA THR A 47 13.07 -5.28 4.65
C THR A 47 12.67 -5.09 3.21
N LEU A 48 12.57 -6.18 2.44
CA LEU A 48 12.14 -6.14 1.04
C LEU A 48 10.77 -5.45 0.87
N THR A 49 9.83 -5.77 1.76
CA THR A 49 8.48 -5.20 1.74
C THR A 49 8.42 -3.74 2.16
N GLY A 50 9.29 -3.32 3.07
CA GLY A 50 9.37 -1.93 3.53
C GLY A 50 10.06 -0.99 2.54
N LEU A 51 10.79 -1.56 1.55
CA LEU A 51 11.45 -0.82 0.46
C LEU A 51 10.64 -0.86 -0.84
N LEU A 52 9.64 -1.76 -0.95
CA LEU A 52 8.73 -1.83 -2.08
C LEU A 52 7.53 -0.93 -1.81
N GLU A 53 7.29 -0.01 -2.72
CA GLU A 53 6.32 1.08 -2.59
C GLU A 53 5.41 1.14 -3.79
N GLY A 54 4.39 1.98 -3.74
CA GLY A 54 3.45 2.17 -4.83
C GLY A 54 3.10 3.62 -5.09
N MET A 55 2.81 3.91 -6.35
CA MET A 55 2.18 5.16 -6.76
C MET A 55 0.78 4.84 -7.30
N ALA A 56 -0.25 5.33 -6.63
CA ALA A 56 -1.64 5.19 -7.10
C ALA A 56 -1.87 6.03 -8.35
N GLN A 57 -2.53 5.42 -9.34
CA GLN A 57 -2.97 6.10 -10.56
C GLN A 57 -4.41 5.71 -10.85
N PHE A 58 -5.26 6.69 -11.19
CA PHE A 58 -6.64 6.49 -11.61
C PHE A 58 -7.12 7.69 -12.42
N THR A 59 -8.20 7.51 -13.18
CA THR A 59 -8.84 8.57 -13.95
C THR A 59 -10.12 9.03 -13.27
N ILE A 60 -10.29 10.34 -13.11
CA ILE A 60 -11.56 10.94 -12.66
C ILE A 60 -12.29 11.45 -13.88
N GLN A 61 -13.43 10.84 -14.20
CA GLN A 61 -14.29 11.26 -15.30
C GLN A 61 -15.52 12.00 -14.76
N LYS A 62 -15.71 13.25 -15.17
CA LYS A 62 -16.94 14.01 -14.89
C LYS A 62 -17.79 14.09 -16.15
N SER A 63 -19.01 13.59 -16.06
CA SER A 63 -20.03 13.67 -17.13
C SER A 63 -21.18 14.58 -16.68
N THR A 64 -21.70 15.41 -17.59
CA THR A 64 -22.85 16.27 -17.29
C THR A 64 -23.93 16.08 -18.37
N LEU A 65 -25.11 15.66 -17.95
CA LEU A 65 -26.28 15.49 -18.81
C LEU A 65 -27.48 16.20 -18.20
N ASN A 66 -28.12 17.06 -18.95
CA ASN A 66 -29.31 17.83 -18.54
C ASN A 66 -29.10 18.58 -17.21
N GLY A 67 -27.90 19.14 -16.98
CA GLY A 67 -27.55 19.89 -15.78
C GLY A 67 -27.23 19.02 -14.55
N LYS A 68 -27.32 17.69 -14.65
CA LYS A 68 -26.91 16.75 -13.62
C LYS A 68 -25.52 16.21 -13.92
N SER A 69 -24.59 16.32 -12.96
CA SER A 69 -23.24 15.80 -13.08
C SER A 69 -23.10 14.46 -12.34
N THR A 70 -22.34 13.57 -12.98
CA THR A 70 -21.86 12.32 -12.37
C THR A 70 -20.33 12.30 -12.39
N ILE A 71 -19.72 11.67 -11.39
CA ILE A 71 -18.28 11.46 -11.33
C ILE A 71 -18.03 9.93 -11.27
N GLU A 72 -17.08 9.48 -12.06
CA GLU A 72 -16.67 8.08 -12.12
C GLU A 72 -15.15 7.99 -11.92
N ILE A 73 -14.71 7.01 -11.14
CA ILE A 73 -13.29 6.69 -10.94
C ILE A 73 -12.95 5.47 -11.79
N LEU A 74 -12.10 5.67 -12.80
CA LEU A 74 -11.78 4.68 -13.82
C LEU A 74 -10.29 4.28 -13.76
N ASP A 75 -9.99 3.10 -14.29
CA ASP A 75 -8.64 2.59 -14.55
C ASP A 75 -7.69 2.67 -13.33
N PRO A 76 -8.12 2.22 -12.12
CA PRO A 76 -7.24 2.25 -10.98
C PRO A 76 -6.08 1.27 -11.17
N THR A 77 -4.88 1.72 -10.84
CA THR A 77 -3.68 0.90 -10.83
C THR A 77 -2.67 1.40 -9.80
N VAL A 78 -1.74 0.54 -9.40
CA VAL A 78 -0.57 0.89 -8.62
C VAL A 78 0.66 0.67 -9.48
N LYS A 79 1.46 1.72 -9.65
CA LYS A 79 2.78 1.63 -10.28
C LYS A 79 3.78 1.28 -9.18
N PRO A 80 4.55 0.18 -9.32
CA PRO A 80 5.54 -0.20 -8.33
C PRO A 80 6.71 0.78 -8.30
N MET A 81 7.14 1.07 -7.10
CA MET A 81 8.33 1.88 -6.82
C MET A 81 9.22 1.14 -5.82
N VAL A 82 10.48 1.51 -5.78
CA VAL A 82 11.45 1.02 -4.81
C VAL A 82 12.20 2.20 -4.22
N MET A 83 12.29 2.24 -2.90
CA MET A 83 13.16 3.19 -2.22
C MET A 83 14.59 2.69 -2.27
N HIS A 84 15.46 3.43 -2.94
CA HIS A 84 16.89 3.15 -3.01
C HIS A 84 17.67 4.07 -2.08
N TYR A 85 18.50 3.49 -1.22
CA TYR A 85 19.45 4.28 -0.42
C TYR A 85 20.84 3.67 -0.44
N ASN A 86 21.83 4.57 -0.34
CA ASN A 86 23.21 4.25 0.01
C ASN A 86 23.67 5.29 1.04
N LYS A 87 23.70 4.89 2.30
CA LYS A 87 23.99 5.80 3.43
C LYS A 87 25.39 6.40 3.34
N ASP A 88 26.36 5.64 2.86
CA ASP A 88 27.75 6.06 2.75
C ASP A 88 27.93 7.16 1.67
N GLN A 89 27.11 7.11 0.64
CA GLN A 89 27.12 8.09 -0.45
C GLN A 89 26.08 9.21 -0.25
N GLY A 90 25.28 9.15 0.80
CA GLY A 90 24.19 10.11 1.04
C GLY A 90 23.07 10.04 0.00
N VAL A 91 22.88 8.91 -0.66
CA VAL A 91 21.85 8.70 -1.68
C VAL A 91 20.58 8.19 -1.03
N PHE A 92 19.43 8.85 -1.33
CA PHE A 92 18.10 8.48 -0.88
C PHE A 92 17.11 8.84 -1.98
N ASN A 93 16.84 7.93 -2.92
CA ASN A 93 16.02 8.20 -4.09
C ASN A 93 14.96 7.09 -4.28
N PRO A 94 13.67 7.44 -4.37
CA PRO A 94 12.67 6.53 -4.90
C PRO A 94 12.83 6.38 -6.42
N TYR A 95 12.72 5.17 -6.92
CA TYR A 95 12.72 4.84 -8.35
C TYR A 95 11.42 4.16 -8.73
N MET A 96 10.93 4.41 -9.94
CA MET A 96 9.96 3.51 -10.53
C MET A 96 10.62 2.14 -10.71
N LEU A 97 9.91 1.04 -10.38
CA LEU A 97 10.50 -0.29 -10.46
C LEU A 97 10.85 -0.69 -11.92
N GLU A 98 10.17 -0.10 -12.90
CA GLU A 98 10.46 -0.29 -14.33
C GLU A 98 11.80 0.35 -14.75
N ASP A 99 12.26 1.38 -14.05
CA ASP A 99 13.54 2.05 -14.26
C ASP A 99 14.65 1.54 -13.33
N TYR A 100 14.31 0.66 -12.39
CA TYR A 100 15.27 0.12 -11.44
C TYR A 100 16.04 -1.04 -12.04
N THR A 101 17.37 -1.07 -11.86
CA THR A 101 18.25 -2.06 -12.48
C THR A 101 18.88 -2.99 -11.45
N GLU A 102 19.37 -4.16 -11.89
CA GLU A 102 20.17 -5.04 -11.03
C GLU A 102 21.45 -4.38 -10.56
N GLU A 103 22.03 -3.47 -11.35
CA GLU A 103 23.19 -2.68 -10.95
C GLU A 103 22.84 -1.79 -9.75
N LEU A 104 21.72 -1.04 -9.81
CA LEU A 104 21.23 -0.26 -8.69
C LEU A 104 20.94 -1.15 -7.48
N ALA A 105 20.27 -2.29 -7.68
CA ALA A 105 19.98 -3.23 -6.60
C ALA A 105 21.25 -3.71 -5.90
N SER A 106 22.32 -3.98 -6.67
CA SER A 106 23.62 -4.42 -6.13
C SER A 106 24.33 -3.35 -5.27
N GLN A 107 24.04 -2.07 -5.51
CA GLN A 107 24.62 -0.92 -4.81
C GLN A 107 23.75 -0.42 -3.65
N HIS A 108 22.60 -1.04 -3.43
CA HIS A 108 21.67 -0.64 -2.38
C HIS A 108 22.23 -0.94 -0.99
N GLY A 109 22.15 0.02 -0.07
CA GLY A 109 22.67 -0.12 1.30
C GLY A 109 22.03 -1.24 2.12
N VAL A 110 20.84 -1.73 1.75
CA VAL A 110 20.21 -2.89 2.41
C VAL A 110 20.91 -4.21 2.08
N LYS A 111 21.76 -4.26 1.08
CA LYS A 111 22.54 -5.47 0.71
C LYS A 111 23.40 -5.98 1.86
N ASP A 112 23.87 -5.09 2.75
CA ASP A 112 24.63 -5.48 3.94
C ASP A 112 23.79 -6.32 4.93
N ILE A 113 22.46 -6.20 4.85
CA ILE A 113 21.51 -6.90 5.73
C ILE A 113 20.85 -8.07 5.01
N LEU A 114 20.31 -7.85 3.81
CA LEU A 114 19.52 -8.81 3.06
C LEU A 114 20.35 -9.68 2.10
N GLY A 115 21.60 -9.28 1.78
CA GLY A 115 22.44 -10.01 0.86
C GLY A 115 21.74 -10.30 -0.48
N ASP A 116 21.74 -11.57 -0.89
CA ASP A 116 21.13 -12.05 -2.14
C ASP A 116 19.58 -12.07 -2.09
N GLU A 117 18.97 -11.81 -0.95
CA GLU A 117 17.51 -11.67 -0.85
C GLU A 117 17.01 -10.36 -1.47
N PHE A 118 17.87 -9.36 -1.65
CA PHE A 118 17.50 -8.09 -2.29
C PHE A 118 17.97 -8.05 -3.75
N THR A 119 17.05 -8.32 -4.68
CA THR A 119 17.27 -8.29 -6.13
C THR A 119 16.08 -7.67 -6.84
N LEU A 120 16.27 -7.17 -8.06
CA LEU A 120 15.18 -6.66 -8.89
C LEU A 120 14.10 -7.73 -9.12
N ALA A 121 14.48 -8.97 -9.40
CA ALA A 121 13.54 -10.07 -9.61
C ALA A 121 12.65 -10.30 -8.36
N ARG A 122 13.24 -10.30 -7.16
CA ARG A 122 12.50 -10.47 -5.91
C ARG A 122 11.52 -9.32 -5.65
N LEU A 123 11.90 -8.09 -5.96
CA LEU A 123 11.01 -6.93 -5.87
C LEU A 123 9.82 -7.05 -6.83
N GLN A 124 10.08 -7.45 -8.08
CA GLN A 124 9.04 -7.65 -9.09
C GLN A 124 8.06 -8.77 -8.70
N ASP A 125 8.58 -9.88 -8.20
CA ASP A 125 7.76 -11.03 -7.79
C ASP A 125 6.94 -10.70 -6.53
N LYS A 126 7.53 -9.97 -5.56
CA LYS A 126 6.81 -9.51 -4.38
C LYS A 126 5.68 -8.52 -4.74
N PHE A 127 5.91 -7.62 -5.69
CA PHE A 127 4.86 -6.73 -6.19
C PHE A 127 3.69 -7.51 -6.78
N LYS A 128 3.96 -8.49 -7.66
CA LYS A 128 2.92 -9.35 -8.25
C LYS A 128 2.15 -10.12 -7.19
N GLU A 129 2.87 -10.69 -6.21
CA GLU A 129 2.26 -11.38 -5.06
C GLU A 129 1.28 -10.48 -4.33
N ILE A 130 1.71 -9.28 -3.93
CA ILE A 130 0.87 -8.30 -3.20
C ILE A 130 -0.35 -7.91 -4.04
N MET A 131 -0.17 -7.57 -5.31
CA MET A 131 -1.29 -7.13 -6.17
C MET A 131 -2.26 -8.27 -6.53
N SER A 132 -1.86 -9.54 -6.35
CA SER A 132 -2.74 -10.70 -6.55
C SER A 132 -3.57 -11.07 -5.34
N MET A 133 -3.33 -10.45 -4.18
CA MET A 133 -4.10 -10.71 -2.98
C MET A 133 -5.53 -10.20 -3.14
N ASN A 134 -6.50 -11.08 -2.89
CA ASN A 134 -7.92 -10.67 -2.81
C ASN A 134 -8.14 -9.88 -1.51
N VAL A 135 -8.63 -8.66 -1.65
CA VAL A 135 -9.05 -7.85 -0.52
C VAL A 135 -10.57 -7.96 -0.42
N GLU A 136 -11.04 -8.89 0.42
CA GLU A 136 -12.46 -9.00 0.74
C GLU A 136 -12.80 -7.95 1.80
N PRO A 137 -13.79 -7.07 1.54
CA PRO A 137 -14.15 -5.98 2.46
C PRO A 137 -14.70 -6.45 3.81
N SER A 138 -15.09 -7.73 3.91
CA SER A 138 -15.87 -8.26 5.03
C SER A 138 -15.09 -9.04 6.07
N THR A 139 -13.84 -9.37 5.81
CA THR A 139 -13.00 -10.12 6.76
C THR A 139 -11.74 -9.32 7.07
N ARG A 140 -11.80 -8.60 8.17
CA ARG A 140 -10.65 -7.95 8.77
C ARG A 140 -9.75 -8.98 9.46
N THR A 141 -9.19 -9.88 8.69
CA THR A 141 -7.99 -10.57 9.12
C THR A 141 -6.88 -9.82 8.41
N ASP A 142 -6.17 -8.98 9.15
CA ASP A 142 -5.06 -8.26 8.56
C ASP A 142 -3.95 -9.26 8.16
N LEU A 143 -3.05 -8.79 7.32
CA LEU A 143 -1.92 -9.55 6.79
C LEU A 143 -0.93 -10.02 7.90
N LEU A 144 -1.17 -9.66 9.16
CA LEU A 144 -0.37 -10.00 10.33
C LEU A 144 -1.12 -10.89 11.34
N GLY A 145 -2.37 -11.28 11.04
CA GLY A 145 -3.19 -12.08 11.96
C GLY A 145 -3.68 -11.31 13.20
N VAL A 146 -3.69 -9.97 13.13
CA VAL A 146 -4.19 -9.10 14.19
C VAL A 146 -5.58 -8.60 13.81
N THR A 147 -6.51 -8.68 14.74
CA THR A 147 -7.88 -8.17 14.59
C THR A 147 -8.00 -6.84 15.34
N PHE A 148 -8.63 -5.84 14.71
CA PHE A 148 -8.91 -4.57 15.36
C PHE A 148 -10.42 -4.44 15.57
N ASP A 149 -10.84 -3.84 16.68
CA ASP A 149 -12.22 -3.43 16.89
C ASP A 149 -12.53 -2.09 16.20
N TYR A 150 -13.78 -1.60 16.36
CA TYR A 150 -14.23 -0.33 15.77
C TYR A 150 -13.53 0.91 16.36
N GLU A 151 -12.87 0.78 17.50
CA GLU A 151 -12.10 1.84 18.16
C GLU A 151 -10.60 1.74 17.82
N LEU A 152 -10.21 0.82 16.90
CA LEU A 152 -8.84 0.53 16.48
C LEU A 152 -7.96 -0.10 17.59
N ASN A 153 -8.58 -0.72 18.59
CA ASN A 153 -7.85 -1.52 19.56
C ASN A 153 -7.42 -2.85 18.93
N MET A 154 -6.16 -3.22 19.17
CA MET A 154 -5.62 -4.50 18.74
C MET A 154 -6.23 -5.63 19.59
N LEU A 155 -6.74 -6.68 18.95
CA LEU A 155 -7.36 -7.81 19.62
C LEU A 155 -6.49 -9.06 19.48
N ASP A 156 -6.41 -9.86 20.54
CA ASP A 156 -5.84 -11.20 20.47
C ASP A 156 -6.77 -12.20 19.76
N SER A 157 -6.32 -13.42 19.56
CA SER A 157 -7.10 -14.48 18.89
C SER A 157 -8.38 -14.88 19.66
N SER A 158 -8.57 -14.38 20.88
CA SER A 158 -9.76 -14.58 21.72
C SER A 158 -10.68 -13.37 21.74
N GLY A 159 -10.31 -12.28 21.02
CA GLY A 159 -11.09 -11.05 20.93
C GLY A 159 -10.90 -10.08 22.12
N ASN A 160 -9.86 -10.24 22.93
CA ASN A 160 -9.55 -9.29 24.01
C ASN A 160 -8.61 -8.21 23.51
N ILE A 161 -8.77 -6.97 24.03
CA ILE A 161 -7.84 -5.86 23.74
C ILE A 161 -6.45 -6.21 24.22
N VAL A 162 -5.47 -6.14 23.33
CA VAL A 162 -4.04 -6.24 23.67
C VAL A 162 -3.57 -4.84 24.04
N GLU A 163 -3.20 -4.63 25.31
CA GLU A 163 -2.63 -3.35 25.73
C GLU A 163 -1.32 -3.09 25.00
N ASP A 164 -1.29 -2.00 24.23
CA ASP A 164 -0.11 -1.54 23.50
C ASP A 164 0.93 -0.99 24.48
N ASN A 165 1.98 -1.74 24.74
CA ASN A 165 3.17 -1.27 25.44
C ASN A 165 4.16 -0.55 24.52
N TRP A 166 3.66 0.35 23.64
CA TRP A 166 4.50 1.28 22.90
C TRP A 166 4.82 2.49 23.80
N SER A 167 5.72 2.31 24.74
CA SER A 167 6.39 3.45 25.35
C SER A 167 7.44 3.97 24.36
N VAL A 168 7.22 5.19 23.90
CA VAL A 168 8.17 5.99 23.12
C VAL A 168 9.43 6.30 23.95
#